data_2deeba4cf0b88035007e30fa9fa26aba
#
_entry.id   2deeba4cf0b88035007e30fa9fa26aba
#
_cell.length_a   1.000
_cell.length_b   1.000
_cell.length_c   1.000
_cell.angle_alpha   90.00
_cell.angle_beta   90.00
_cell.angle_gamma   90.00
#
_symmetry.space_group_name_H-M   'P 1'
#
loop_
_entity.id
_entity.type
_entity.pdbx_description
1 polymer ?
#
loop_
_entity_poly.entity_id
_entity_poly.type
_entity_poly.pdbx_seq_one_letter_code
_entity_poly.pdbx_strand_id
1 'polypeptide(L)'
;REFRRIDNAWGPHTIDLCATLTNRQIDRFCTVHPVDSSGKSSVLDFRRHITKVGAFKIPLQNENAYANPPFTLIEPLVKKVIKDKATMTIVAPVWPKEPWFNLLTELCVDVPMRLEHTNDLFLPATTDSKVGVGPPKWGATCAWRISAKAHIKLSDSLIAKIRSTVKKAVNDANKYNPYSKEDIDNILISLENEINLVHSIKDCNKIKSKYLNS
;
A
#
# COMPACT_ATOMS: atom_id res chain seq x y z
N ARG A 1 -16.73 -2.63 0.11
CA ARG A 1 -16.73 -3.27 -1.21
C ARG A 1 -15.31 -3.54 -1.69
N GLU A 2 -14.46 -2.54 -1.77
CA GLU A 2 -13.10 -2.66 -2.31
C GLU A 2 -12.21 -3.61 -1.48
N PHE A 3 -12.28 -3.54 -0.15
CA PHE A 3 -11.51 -4.47 0.69
C PHE A 3 -11.85 -5.94 0.38
N ARG A 4 -13.14 -6.28 0.21
CA ARG A 4 -13.53 -7.66 -0.14
C ARG A 4 -12.94 -8.10 -1.48
N ARG A 5 -12.87 -7.20 -2.46
CA ARG A 5 -12.25 -7.49 -3.76
C ARG A 5 -10.75 -7.76 -3.62
N ILE A 6 -10.08 -6.98 -2.78
CA ILE A 6 -8.66 -7.14 -2.44
C ILE A 6 -8.43 -8.46 -1.68
N ASP A 7 -9.27 -8.74 -0.68
CA ASP A 7 -9.14 -9.93 0.15
C ASP A 7 -9.43 -11.21 -0.63
N ASN A 8 -10.38 -11.19 -1.56
CA ASN A 8 -10.64 -12.30 -2.48
C ASN A 8 -9.45 -12.60 -3.40
N ALA A 9 -8.66 -11.59 -3.77
CA ALA A 9 -7.50 -11.77 -4.65
C ALA A 9 -6.25 -12.21 -3.90
N TRP A 10 -6.00 -11.64 -2.71
CA TRP A 10 -4.72 -11.78 -2.00
C TRP A 10 -4.85 -12.20 -0.53
N GLY A 11 -6.06 -12.47 -0.06
CA GLY A 11 -6.37 -12.88 1.31
C GLY A 11 -6.25 -14.38 1.55
N PRO A 12 -6.70 -14.85 2.73
CA PRO A 12 -7.21 -14.00 3.79
C PRO A 12 -6.12 -13.14 4.42
N HIS A 13 -6.39 -11.85 4.61
CA HIS A 13 -5.48 -10.98 5.35
C HIS A 13 -5.61 -11.23 6.85
N THR A 14 -4.49 -11.19 7.55
CA THR A 14 -4.41 -11.57 8.97
C THR A 14 -4.43 -10.39 9.92
N ILE A 15 -4.09 -9.18 9.44
CA ILE A 15 -4.02 -7.98 10.25
C ILE A 15 -4.20 -6.72 9.42
N ASP A 16 -4.94 -5.73 9.96
CA ASP A 16 -5.04 -4.37 9.43
C ASP A 16 -4.10 -3.43 10.20
N LEU A 17 -3.08 -2.89 9.52
CA LEU A 17 -1.99 -2.16 10.18
C LEU A 17 -2.27 -0.69 10.47
N CYS A 18 -3.28 -0.11 9.85
CA CYS A 18 -3.55 1.33 9.94
C CYS A 18 -5.04 1.61 10.11
N ALA A 19 -5.65 0.96 11.07
CA ALA A 19 -7.09 1.06 11.30
C ALA A 19 -7.42 1.66 12.66
N THR A 20 -8.67 2.04 12.79
CA THR A 20 -9.34 2.38 14.05
C THR A 20 -10.44 1.36 14.32
N LEU A 21 -11.06 1.41 15.49
CA LEU A 21 -12.19 0.53 15.79
C LEU A 21 -13.35 0.69 14.80
N THR A 22 -13.53 1.87 14.24
CA THR A 22 -14.65 2.21 13.36
C THR A 22 -14.40 1.90 11.89
N ASN A 23 -13.14 1.91 11.41
CA ASN A 23 -12.81 1.73 10.01
C ASN A 23 -12.03 0.44 9.68
N ARG A 24 -11.74 -0.40 10.68
CA ARG A 24 -11.01 -1.65 10.47
C ARG A 24 -11.73 -2.55 9.47
N GLN A 25 -10.95 -3.23 8.64
CA GLN A 25 -11.43 -4.21 7.69
C GLN A 25 -11.28 -5.65 8.22
N ILE A 26 -10.42 -5.84 9.23
CA ILE A 26 -10.08 -7.12 9.83
C ILE A 26 -10.21 -6.95 11.36
N ASP A 27 -10.69 -7.97 12.06
CA ASP A 27 -10.87 -7.90 13.52
C ASP A 27 -9.57 -7.68 14.27
N ARG A 28 -8.50 -8.27 13.78
CA ARG A 28 -7.15 -8.07 14.29
C ARG A 28 -6.52 -6.86 13.61
N PHE A 29 -6.33 -5.78 14.33
CA PHE A 29 -5.81 -4.54 13.77
C PHE A 29 -4.85 -3.83 14.71
N CYS A 30 -4.09 -2.87 14.19
CA CYS A 30 -3.35 -1.89 14.95
C CYS A 30 -3.69 -0.47 14.52
N THR A 31 -3.66 0.41 15.50
CA THR A 31 -3.86 1.85 15.27
C THR A 31 -2.52 2.57 15.24
N VAL A 32 -2.46 3.63 14.46
CA VAL A 32 -1.30 4.53 14.38
C VAL A 32 -1.20 5.38 15.65
N HIS A 33 -2.34 5.72 16.23
CA HIS A 33 -2.43 6.52 17.45
C HIS A 33 -3.12 5.74 18.56
N PRO A 34 -2.56 5.73 19.79
CA PRO A 34 -3.17 5.07 20.93
C PRO A 34 -4.44 5.76 21.46
N VAL A 35 -4.78 6.90 20.89
CA VAL A 35 -5.90 7.75 21.35
C VAL A 35 -6.82 8.00 20.17
N ASP A 36 -8.13 7.84 20.36
CA ASP A 36 -9.10 8.27 19.38
C ASP A 36 -9.08 9.81 19.24
N SER A 37 -9.70 10.33 18.19
CA SER A 37 -9.78 11.78 17.94
C SER A 37 -10.53 12.58 19.00
N SER A 38 -11.18 11.92 19.97
CA SER A 38 -11.83 12.55 21.12
C SER A 38 -10.90 12.72 22.31
N GLY A 39 -9.64 12.25 22.22
CA GLY A 39 -8.68 12.28 23.33
C GLY A 39 -9.01 11.28 24.44
N LYS A 40 -10.04 10.45 24.26
CA LYS A 40 -10.37 9.39 25.21
C LYS A 40 -9.63 8.13 24.80
N SER A 41 -8.77 7.66 25.68
CA SER A 41 -8.19 6.33 25.54
C SER A 41 -9.34 5.31 25.60
N SER A 42 -9.68 4.71 24.47
CA SER A 42 -10.62 3.59 24.41
C SER A 42 -9.96 2.30 24.92
N VAL A 43 -9.28 2.42 26.07
CA VAL A 43 -8.49 1.37 26.72
C VAL A 43 -9.29 0.09 26.94
N LEU A 44 -10.61 0.19 27.05
CA LEU A 44 -11.47 -0.95 27.33
C LEU A 44 -11.74 -1.84 26.11
N ASP A 45 -11.86 -1.26 24.90
CA ASP A 45 -12.04 -2.02 23.66
C ASP A 45 -10.70 -2.53 23.07
N PHE A 46 -9.61 -1.87 23.43
CA PHE A 46 -8.25 -2.24 23.05
C PHE A 46 -7.87 -3.68 23.46
N ARG A 47 -8.42 -4.20 24.51
CA ARG A 47 -8.00 -5.49 25.09
C ARG A 47 -8.45 -6.71 24.31
N ARG A 48 -9.48 -6.60 23.48
CA ARG A 48 -10.05 -7.74 22.75
C ARG A 48 -9.59 -7.86 21.30
N HIS A 49 -9.28 -6.75 20.64
CA HIS A 49 -9.06 -6.73 19.17
C HIS A 49 -7.73 -6.11 18.76
N ILE A 50 -7.10 -5.25 19.58
CA ILE A 50 -5.82 -4.65 19.24
C ILE A 50 -4.68 -5.54 19.70
N THR A 51 -3.95 -6.07 18.76
CA THR A 51 -2.84 -6.96 19.06
C THR A 51 -1.63 -6.22 19.60
N LYS A 52 -1.36 -4.99 19.15
CA LYS A 52 -0.27 -4.12 19.62
C LYS A 52 -0.49 -2.66 19.21
N VAL A 53 0.00 -1.73 20.01
CA VAL A 53 0.06 -0.32 19.65
C VAL A 53 1.17 -0.10 18.63
N GLY A 54 0.78 0.39 17.46
CA GLY A 54 1.71 0.79 16.39
C GLY A 54 2.10 -0.34 15.42
N ALA A 55 1.78 -0.14 14.15
CA ALA A 55 2.09 -1.03 13.04
C ALA A 55 3.59 -1.40 12.97
N PHE A 56 4.48 -0.51 13.41
CA PHE A 56 5.93 -0.70 13.34
C PHE A 56 6.49 -1.66 14.38
N LYS A 57 5.73 -2.00 15.43
CA LYS A 57 6.14 -2.93 16.50
C LYS A 57 5.79 -4.38 16.21
N ILE A 58 4.98 -4.64 15.18
CA ILE A 58 4.56 -5.99 14.80
C ILE A 58 5.54 -6.57 13.79
N PRO A 59 6.14 -7.74 14.04
CA PRO A 59 6.90 -8.45 13.02
C PRO A 59 5.95 -8.94 11.93
N LEU A 60 6.28 -8.67 10.66
CA LEU A 60 5.41 -8.96 9.52
C LEU A 60 5.74 -10.28 8.79
N GLN A 61 6.79 -11.02 9.19
CA GLN A 61 7.28 -12.19 8.46
C GLN A 61 6.20 -13.26 8.25
N ASN A 62 5.34 -13.45 9.25
CA ASN A 62 4.30 -14.49 9.27
C ASN A 62 2.89 -13.91 9.07
N GLU A 63 2.79 -12.63 8.73
CA GLU A 63 1.52 -11.95 8.49
C GLU A 63 1.23 -11.86 7.00
N ASN A 64 -0.05 -12.00 6.67
CA ASN A 64 -0.60 -11.49 5.43
C ASN A 64 -1.23 -10.12 5.72
N ALA A 65 -0.38 -9.10 5.83
CA ALA A 65 -0.78 -7.80 6.32
C ALA A 65 -1.53 -6.98 5.26
N TYR A 66 -2.53 -6.23 5.72
CA TYR A 66 -3.21 -5.19 4.96
C TYR A 66 -2.94 -3.82 5.59
N ALA A 67 -2.82 -2.78 4.78
CA ALA A 67 -2.67 -1.41 5.26
C ALA A 67 -3.34 -0.42 4.30
N ASN A 68 -4.11 0.51 4.87
CA ASN A 68 -4.55 1.74 4.22
C ASN A 68 -4.04 2.93 5.03
N PRO A 69 -2.74 3.28 4.90
CA PRO A 69 -2.07 4.21 5.78
C PRO A 69 -2.34 5.67 5.41
N PRO A 70 -2.18 6.61 6.35
CA PRO A 70 -1.90 8.01 6.02
C PRO A 70 -0.69 8.11 5.07
N PHE A 71 -0.69 9.09 4.17
CA PHE A 71 0.34 9.22 3.12
C PHE A 71 1.76 9.27 3.66
N THR A 72 1.96 9.95 4.80
CA THR A 72 3.25 10.05 5.49
C THR A 72 3.80 8.73 6.01
N LEU A 73 2.96 7.70 6.12
CA LEU A 73 3.34 6.37 6.60
C LEU A 73 3.56 5.35 5.48
N ILE A 74 3.28 5.70 4.22
CA ILE A 74 3.47 4.78 3.09
C ILE A 74 4.93 4.35 3.01
N GLU A 75 5.86 5.28 2.90
CA GLU A 75 7.29 4.98 2.80
C GLU A 75 7.84 4.21 4.00
N PRO A 76 7.60 4.63 5.27
CA PRO A 76 8.02 3.87 6.43
C PRO A 76 7.49 2.43 6.46
N LEU A 77 6.23 2.19 6.04
CA LEU A 77 5.65 0.85 6.00
C LEU A 77 6.29 -0.01 4.89
N VAL A 78 6.55 0.56 3.73
CA VAL A 78 7.23 -0.16 2.64
C VAL A 78 8.66 -0.52 3.07
N LYS A 79 9.40 0.40 3.70
CA LYS A 79 10.72 0.12 4.29
C LYS A 79 10.64 -0.99 5.35
N LYS A 80 9.57 -1.03 6.14
CA LYS A 80 9.35 -2.12 7.10
C LYS A 80 9.14 -3.48 6.42
N VAL A 81 8.42 -3.54 5.29
CA VAL A 81 8.27 -4.77 4.50
C VAL A 81 9.64 -5.30 4.06
N ILE A 82 10.54 -4.40 3.62
CA ILE A 82 11.92 -4.75 3.24
C ILE A 82 12.69 -5.29 4.45
N LYS A 83 12.64 -4.57 5.58
CA LYS A 83 13.33 -4.94 6.81
C LYS A 83 12.88 -6.31 7.33
N ASP A 84 11.58 -6.53 7.35
CA ASP A 84 10.97 -7.75 7.89
C ASP A 84 10.96 -8.90 6.87
N LYS A 85 11.43 -8.69 5.62
CA LYS A 85 11.35 -9.68 4.52
C LYS A 85 9.94 -10.26 4.39
N ALA A 86 8.94 -9.39 4.39
CA ALA A 86 7.53 -9.74 4.48
C ALA A 86 6.80 -9.56 3.15
N THR A 87 5.52 -9.90 3.17
CA THR A 87 4.55 -9.61 2.11
C THR A 87 3.41 -8.79 2.71
N MET A 88 2.96 -7.76 2.00
CA MET A 88 1.88 -6.88 2.45
C MET A 88 1.02 -6.42 1.27
N THR A 89 -0.24 -6.18 1.54
CA THR A 89 -1.11 -5.39 0.66
C THR A 89 -1.21 -3.97 1.20
N ILE A 90 -0.85 -2.97 0.40
CA ILE A 90 -0.92 -1.56 0.78
C ILE A 90 -1.79 -0.79 -0.20
N VAL A 91 -2.70 0.03 0.32
CA VAL A 91 -3.50 0.98 -0.46
C VAL A 91 -2.75 2.30 -0.50
N ALA A 92 -2.46 2.79 -1.71
CA ALA A 92 -1.71 4.03 -1.92
C ALA A 92 -2.20 4.77 -3.17
N PRO A 93 -2.15 6.12 -3.19
CA PRO A 93 -2.40 6.90 -4.38
C PRO A 93 -1.34 6.64 -5.46
N VAL A 94 -1.68 6.95 -6.69
CA VAL A 94 -0.74 6.87 -7.83
C VAL A 94 -0.05 8.23 -7.96
N TRP A 95 1.07 8.38 -7.25
CA TRP A 95 1.88 9.60 -7.21
C TRP A 95 3.32 9.32 -7.65
N PRO A 96 3.58 9.32 -8.96
CA PRO A 96 4.86 8.88 -9.52
C PRO A 96 6.09 9.67 -9.10
N LYS A 97 5.91 10.93 -8.66
CA LYS A 97 7.02 11.79 -8.17
C LYS A 97 7.40 11.52 -6.71
N GLU A 98 6.59 10.75 -5.98
CA GLU A 98 6.89 10.41 -4.59
C GLU A 98 7.94 9.29 -4.51
N PRO A 99 8.95 9.42 -3.62
CA PRO A 99 10.03 8.45 -3.51
C PRO A 99 9.55 7.01 -3.25
N TRP A 100 8.45 6.87 -2.49
CA TRP A 100 7.87 5.57 -2.18
C TRP A 100 7.16 4.90 -3.38
N PHE A 101 6.84 5.64 -4.43
CA PHE A 101 6.17 5.06 -5.60
C PHE A 101 7.08 4.07 -6.33
N ASN A 102 8.35 4.41 -6.50
CA ASN A 102 9.34 3.50 -7.07
C ASN A 102 9.51 2.24 -6.21
N LEU A 103 9.53 2.41 -4.88
CA LEU A 103 9.57 1.29 -3.95
C LEU A 103 8.36 0.34 -4.11
N LEU A 104 7.16 0.89 -4.28
CA LEU A 104 5.96 0.08 -4.53
C LEU A 104 6.08 -0.73 -5.82
N THR A 105 6.56 -0.10 -6.90
CA THR A 105 6.72 -0.77 -8.20
C THR A 105 7.81 -1.82 -8.19
N GLU A 106 8.95 -1.55 -7.54
CA GLU A 106 10.05 -2.51 -7.38
C GLU A 106 9.65 -3.76 -6.57
N LEU A 107 8.85 -3.56 -5.52
CA LEU A 107 8.42 -4.65 -4.64
C LEU A 107 7.13 -5.34 -5.09
N CYS A 108 6.49 -4.83 -6.14
CA CYS A 108 5.22 -5.36 -6.63
C CYS A 108 5.37 -6.80 -7.12
N VAL A 109 4.50 -7.68 -6.65
CA VAL A 109 4.54 -9.12 -6.97
C VAL A 109 3.29 -9.61 -7.68
N ASP A 110 2.29 -8.75 -7.85
CA ASP A 110 1.08 -9.02 -8.60
C ASP A 110 0.58 -7.74 -9.27
N VAL A 111 -0.39 -7.86 -10.19
CA VAL A 111 -0.95 -6.71 -10.90
C VAL A 111 -1.64 -5.76 -9.91
N PRO A 112 -1.23 -4.48 -9.83
CA PRO A 112 -1.87 -3.53 -8.94
C PRO A 112 -3.36 -3.41 -9.25
N MET A 113 -4.18 -3.45 -8.20
CA MET A 113 -5.62 -3.38 -8.34
C MET A 113 -6.08 -1.93 -8.21
N ARG A 114 -6.57 -1.36 -9.30
CA ARG A 114 -7.17 -0.03 -9.25
C ARG A 114 -8.46 -0.06 -8.46
N LEU A 115 -8.62 0.88 -7.53
CA LEU A 115 -9.83 1.06 -6.74
C LEU A 115 -10.81 1.96 -7.47
N GLU A 116 -12.11 1.70 -7.29
CA GLU A 116 -13.15 2.51 -7.89
C GLU A 116 -13.17 3.91 -7.27
N HIS A 117 -13.21 4.94 -8.11
CA HIS A 117 -13.21 6.33 -7.68
C HIS A 117 -14.64 6.77 -7.30
N THR A 118 -15.14 6.26 -6.18
CA THR A 118 -16.51 6.48 -5.68
C THR A 118 -16.51 7.34 -4.43
N ASN A 119 -17.69 7.89 -4.09
CA ASN A 119 -17.86 8.75 -2.91
C ASN A 119 -17.63 8.01 -1.59
N ASP A 120 -17.79 6.70 -1.60
CA ASP A 120 -17.72 5.82 -0.42
C ASP A 120 -16.43 4.98 -0.39
N LEU A 121 -15.43 5.28 -1.25
CA LEU A 121 -14.16 4.56 -1.25
C LEU A 121 -13.45 4.68 0.10
N PHE A 122 -13.48 5.85 0.70
CA PHE A 122 -12.92 6.09 2.03
C PHE A 122 -14.01 6.58 2.98
N LEU A 123 -14.08 5.95 4.15
CA LEU A 123 -14.96 6.37 5.24
C LEU A 123 -14.18 7.24 6.22
N PRO A 124 -14.83 8.24 6.85
CA PRO A 124 -14.19 9.02 7.91
C PRO A 124 -13.72 8.11 9.06
N ALA A 125 -12.52 8.35 9.55
CA ALA A 125 -11.97 7.57 10.67
C ALA A 125 -12.64 7.89 12.02
N THR A 126 -13.38 8.99 12.11
CA THR A 126 -13.79 9.61 13.38
C THR A 126 -15.30 9.70 13.61
N THR A 127 -16.12 9.25 12.68
CA THR A 127 -17.58 9.34 12.79
C THR A 127 -18.22 7.99 12.56
N ASP A 128 -19.31 7.68 13.25
CA ASP A 128 -20.21 6.57 12.94
C ASP A 128 -20.94 6.76 11.60
N SER A 129 -20.60 7.82 10.90
CA SER A 129 -21.19 8.16 9.62
C SER A 129 -20.74 7.16 8.56
N LYS A 130 -21.68 6.45 7.98
CA LYS A 130 -21.49 5.64 6.78
C LYS A 130 -21.40 6.48 5.49
N VAL A 131 -21.45 7.81 5.63
CA VAL A 131 -21.34 8.74 4.51
C VAL A 131 -19.88 8.88 4.14
N GLY A 132 -19.51 8.54 2.92
CA GLY A 132 -18.16 8.70 2.40
C GLY A 132 -17.74 10.18 2.36
N VAL A 133 -16.43 10.40 2.41
CA VAL A 133 -15.83 11.75 2.33
C VAL A 133 -15.81 12.33 0.91
N GLY A 134 -16.48 11.69 -0.02
CA GLY A 134 -16.43 12.02 -1.44
C GLY A 134 -15.32 11.27 -2.19
N PRO A 135 -15.27 11.40 -3.53
CA PRO A 135 -14.23 10.77 -4.32
C PRO A 135 -12.87 11.36 -3.94
N PRO A 136 -11.80 10.55 -3.95
CA PRO A 136 -10.47 11.03 -3.60
C PRO A 136 -10.03 12.21 -4.46
N LYS A 137 -9.81 13.37 -3.87
CA LYS A 137 -9.34 14.57 -4.58
C LYS A 137 -7.91 14.44 -5.10
N TRP A 138 -7.17 13.46 -4.59
CA TRP A 138 -5.78 13.17 -4.99
C TRP A 138 -5.66 12.23 -6.20
N GLY A 139 -6.79 11.86 -6.82
CA GLY A 139 -6.81 11.09 -8.06
C GLY A 139 -6.82 9.58 -7.87
N ALA A 140 -6.20 8.87 -8.79
CA ALA A 140 -6.20 7.41 -8.83
C ALA A 140 -5.55 6.80 -7.58
N THR A 141 -6.17 5.74 -7.08
CA THR A 141 -5.67 4.95 -5.94
C THR A 141 -5.63 3.48 -6.33
N CYS A 142 -4.58 2.78 -5.94
CA CYS A 142 -4.41 1.36 -6.17
C CYS A 142 -4.13 0.61 -4.87
N ALA A 143 -4.58 -0.64 -4.81
CA ALA A 143 -4.03 -1.61 -3.89
C ALA A 143 -2.84 -2.30 -4.56
N TRP A 144 -1.74 -2.40 -3.82
CA TRP A 144 -0.47 -2.94 -4.28
C TRP A 144 -0.13 -4.19 -3.47
N ARG A 145 0.12 -5.31 -4.16
CA ARG A 145 0.66 -6.49 -3.52
C ARG A 145 2.17 -6.43 -3.59
N ILE A 146 2.83 -6.16 -2.46
CA ILE A 146 4.27 -6.00 -2.38
C ILE A 146 4.91 -7.09 -1.53
N SER A 147 6.13 -7.49 -1.88
CA SER A 147 6.88 -8.49 -1.13
C SER A 147 8.38 -8.27 -1.21
N ALA A 148 9.05 -8.43 -0.08
CA ALA A 148 10.50 -8.46 0.05
C ALA A 148 11.02 -9.85 0.44
N LYS A 149 10.21 -10.91 0.31
CA LYS A 149 10.66 -12.30 0.51
C LYS A 149 11.65 -12.68 -0.59
N ALA A 150 12.68 -13.45 -0.21
CA ALA A 150 13.65 -13.99 -1.17
C ALA A 150 12.98 -14.96 -2.15
N HIS A 151 13.59 -15.09 -3.35
CA HIS A 151 13.23 -16.11 -4.35
C HIS A 151 11.83 -16.01 -4.98
N ILE A 152 11.18 -14.83 -4.95
CA ILE A 152 9.98 -14.64 -5.75
C ILE A 152 10.38 -14.43 -7.21
N LYS A 153 10.09 -15.43 -8.05
CA LYS A 153 10.20 -15.31 -9.51
C LYS A 153 8.85 -14.89 -10.08
N LEU A 154 8.83 -13.81 -10.82
CA LEU A 154 7.67 -13.41 -11.60
C LEU A 154 7.84 -13.87 -13.04
N SER A 155 6.76 -14.32 -13.68
CA SER A 155 6.80 -14.64 -15.11
C SER A 155 6.86 -13.35 -15.94
N ASP A 156 7.45 -13.41 -17.12
CA ASP A 156 7.51 -12.27 -18.05
C ASP A 156 6.10 -11.74 -18.38
N SER A 157 5.13 -12.64 -18.51
CA SER A 157 3.73 -12.26 -18.71
C SER A 157 3.16 -11.46 -17.56
N LEU A 158 3.47 -11.82 -16.30
CA LEU A 158 3.02 -11.07 -15.12
C LEU A 158 3.72 -9.70 -15.05
N ILE A 159 5.02 -9.66 -15.31
CA ILE A 159 5.79 -8.41 -15.38
C ILE A 159 5.20 -7.46 -16.43
N ALA A 160 4.89 -7.97 -17.63
CA ALA A 160 4.25 -7.16 -18.67
C ALA A 160 2.88 -6.61 -18.25
N LYS A 161 2.08 -7.42 -17.55
CA LYS A 161 0.78 -6.97 -17.01
C LYS A 161 0.95 -5.90 -15.93
N ILE A 162 1.90 -6.06 -14.99
CA ILE A 162 2.21 -5.06 -13.97
C ILE A 162 2.58 -3.73 -14.65
N ARG A 163 3.51 -3.74 -15.59
CA ARG A 163 3.95 -2.55 -16.33
C ARG A 163 2.79 -1.84 -17.03
N SER A 164 2.00 -2.60 -17.78
CA SER A 164 0.85 -2.05 -18.51
C SER A 164 -0.15 -1.40 -17.54
N THR A 165 -0.42 -2.04 -16.39
CA THR A 165 -1.35 -1.52 -15.41
C THR A 165 -0.82 -0.27 -14.72
N VAL A 166 0.47 -0.25 -14.34
CA VAL A 166 1.11 0.93 -13.74
C VAL A 166 1.12 2.10 -14.72
N LYS A 167 1.52 1.85 -15.98
CA LYS A 167 1.50 2.87 -17.03
C LYS A 167 0.10 3.47 -17.22
N LYS A 168 -0.93 2.64 -17.29
CA LYS A 168 -2.32 3.11 -17.36
C LYS A 168 -2.72 3.93 -16.13
N ALA A 169 -2.35 3.47 -14.92
CA ALA A 169 -2.67 4.18 -13.69
C ALA A 169 -1.97 5.55 -13.60
N VAL A 170 -0.73 5.67 -14.04
CA VAL A 170 0.01 6.95 -14.13
C VAL A 170 -0.65 7.90 -15.12
N ASN A 171 -1.03 7.41 -16.31
CA ASN A 171 -1.73 8.23 -17.29
C ASN A 171 -3.09 8.71 -16.79
N ASP A 172 -3.81 7.88 -16.05
CA ASP A 172 -5.09 8.27 -15.44
C ASP A 172 -4.89 9.28 -14.30
N ALA A 173 -3.84 9.13 -13.48
CA ALA A 173 -3.51 10.06 -12.41
C ALA A 173 -3.19 11.46 -12.95
N ASN A 174 -2.61 11.55 -14.14
CA ASN A 174 -2.29 12.81 -14.82
C ASN A 174 -3.52 13.68 -15.09
N LYS A 175 -4.71 13.10 -15.18
CA LYS A 175 -5.96 13.85 -15.33
C LYS A 175 -6.31 14.70 -14.11
N TYR A 176 -5.82 14.30 -12.92
CA TYR A 176 -6.11 14.95 -11.64
C TYR A 176 -4.95 15.81 -11.14
N ASN A 177 -3.73 15.50 -11.58
CA ASN A 177 -2.53 16.23 -11.23
C ASN A 177 -1.63 16.31 -12.47
N PRO A 178 -1.78 17.33 -13.31
CA PRO A 178 -1.15 17.38 -14.62
C PRO A 178 0.38 17.44 -14.48
N TYR A 179 1.03 16.38 -14.92
CA TYR A 179 2.46 16.33 -15.17
C TYR A 179 2.73 16.81 -16.61
N SER A 180 3.88 17.39 -16.86
CA SER A 180 4.28 17.65 -18.24
C SER A 180 4.43 16.31 -19.01
N LYS A 181 4.31 16.34 -20.33
CA LYS A 181 4.52 15.14 -21.15
C LYS A 181 5.91 14.55 -20.92
N GLU A 182 6.92 15.42 -20.82
CA GLU A 182 8.29 15.03 -20.54
C GLU A 182 8.45 14.35 -19.18
N ASP A 183 7.80 14.88 -18.12
CA ASP A 183 7.77 14.25 -16.80
C ASP A 183 7.19 12.83 -16.88
N ILE A 184 6.08 12.65 -17.63
CA ILE A 184 5.43 11.34 -17.76
C ILE A 184 6.35 10.37 -18.51
N ASP A 185 6.94 10.79 -19.61
CA ASP A 185 7.84 9.95 -20.40
C ASP A 185 9.05 9.53 -19.56
N ASN A 186 9.64 10.45 -18.79
CA ASN A 186 10.75 10.17 -17.88
C ASN A 186 10.35 9.20 -16.77
N ILE A 187 9.18 9.38 -16.16
CA ILE A 187 8.63 8.46 -15.14
C ILE A 187 8.44 7.07 -15.72
N LEU A 188 7.86 6.96 -16.93
CA LEU A 188 7.60 5.68 -17.55
C LEU A 188 8.88 4.95 -17.94
N ILE A 189 9.90 5.68 -18.45
CA ILE A 189 11.23 5.13 -18.75
C ILE A 189 11.90 4.63 -17.47
N SER A 190 11.86 5.42 -16.39
CA SER A 190 12.41 5.02 -15.08
C SER A 190 11.73 3.75 -14.56
N LEU A 191 10.40 3.70 -14.59
CA LEU A 191 9.63 2.54 -14.17
C LEU A 191 9.95 1.29 -15.02
N GLU A 192 10.11 1.44 -16.33
CA GLU A 192 10.52 0.32 -17.21
C GLU A 192 11.89 -0.22 -16.84
N ASN A 193 12.85 0.66 -16.59
CA ASN A 193 14.20 0.27 -16.19
C ASN A 193 14.23 -0.39 -14.81
N GLU A 194 13.53 0.16 -13.83
CA GLU A 194 13.50 -0.36 -12.46
C GLU A 194 12.77 -1.71 -12.37
N ILE A 195 11.62 -1.86 -13.04
CA ILE A 195 10.91 -3.13 -13.09
C ILE A 195 11.76 -4.20 -13.82
N ASN A 196 12.51 -3.84 -14.86
CA ASN A 196 13.43 -4.76 -15.54
C ASN A 196 14.58 -5.21 -14.64
N LEU A 197 15.16 -4.28 -13.87
CA LEU A 197 16.37 -4.54 -13.07
C LEU A 197 16.08 -5.47 -11.88
N VAL A 198 14.91 -5.33 -11.26
CA VAL A 198 14.57 -6.02 -10.01
C VAL A 198 13.90 -7.37 -10.25
N HIS A 199 13.17 -7.53 -11.36
CA HIS A 199 12.41 -8.76 -11.60
C HIS A 199 13.18 -9.86 -12.33
N SER A 200 14.33 -9.57 -12.94
CA SER A 200 15.20 -10.63 -13.49
C SER A 200 15.81 -11.50 -12.39
N ILE A 201 16.19 -10.90 -11.24
CA ILE A 201 16.60 -11.60 -10.02
C ILE A 201 16.23 -10.68 -8.85
N LYS A 202 15.14 -10.97 -8.12
CA LYS A 202 14.80 -10.22 -6.90
C LYS A 202 15.87 -10.43 -5.84
N ASP A 203 16.93 -9.66 -5.90
CA ASP A 203 17.94 -9.63 -4.86
C ASP A 203 17.49 -8.68 -3.74
N CYS A 204 16.80 -9.26 -2.73
CA CYS A 204 16.38 -8.52 -1.54
C CYS A 204 17.54 -7.83 -0.82
N ASN A 205 18.80 -8.29 -1.00
CA ASN A 205 19.96 -7.64 -0.42
C ASN A 205 20.29 -6.35 -1.18
N LYS A 206 20.11 -6.34 -2.49
CA LYS A 206 20.34 -5.15 -3.32
C LYS A 206 19.30 -4.06 -3.04
N ILE A 207 18.04 -4.44 -2.88
CA ILE A 207 16.96 -3.54 -2.45
C ILE A 207 17.26 -2.99 -1.04
N LYS A 208 17.69 -3.86 -0.12
CA LYS A 208 18.10 -3.48 1.24
C LYS A 208 19.22 -2.44 1.27
N SER A 209 20.28 -2.64 0.50
CA SER A 209 21.41 -1.70 0.43
C SER A 209 21.00 -0.36 -0.18
N LYS A 210 20.10 -0.36 -1.17
CA LYS A 210 19.63 0.86 -1.82
C LYS A 210 18.75 1.73 -0.91
N TYR A 211 17.91 1.13 -0.04
CA TYR A 211 16.84 1.87 0.65
C TYR A 211 16.90 1.89 2.18
N LEU A 212 17.70 1.02 2.80
CA LEU A 212 17.80 1.00 4.27
C LEU A 212 19.11 1.58 4.79
N ASN A 213 20.10 1.80 3.93
CA ASN A 213 21.40 2.40 4.29
C ASN A 213 21.52 3.87 3.81
N SER A 214 20.49 4.42 3.20
CA SER A 214 20.29 5.85 2.89
C SER A 214 19.43 6.52 3.96
#